data_42b2191fdd591aa400ac9b94a65a8d7e
#
_entry.id   42b2191fdd591aa400ac9b94a65a8d7e
#
_cell.length_a   1.000
_cell.length_b   1.000
_cell.length_c   1.000
_cell.angle_alpha   90.00
_cell.angle_beta   90.00
_cell.angle_gamma   90.00
#
_symmetry.space_group_name_H-M   'P 1'
#
loop_
_entity.id
_entity.type
_entity.pdbx_description
1 polymer ?
#
loop_
_entity_poly.entity_id
_entity_poly.type
_entity_poly.pdbx_seq_one_letter_code
_entity_poly.pdbx_strand_id
1 'polypeptide(L)'
;VVKDLLEAALVRQGIGNVEPAAIINDTVAVLLAAAYKQPDTRIGSIYATGHNTCYLESALPGGIAPMVINMESGSFSKLLPNRFDNELDEASEKPGEQRLEKMVSGRYMGELFGLVLAELMELSAKPAFTSIDMSAILEDGAPEYRKTAELLQQRTGTQLSAGDCAMVRGLAEAILVRSARLVTATYAGIIWHLAGAGNVARQHIAIDGSVYEKMPLAKENVLKALYDILGEDAAQVD
;
A
#
# COMPACT_ATOMS: atom_id res chain seq x y z
N VAL A 1 -8.45 27.65 -3.54
CA VAL A 1 -7.25 28.01 -4.35
C VAL A 1 -7.10 27.08 -5.55
N VAL A 2 -6.92 25.74 -5.38
CA VAL A 2 -6.70 24.84 -6.54
C VAL A 2 -7.95 24.74 -7.43
N LYS A 3 -9.15 24.66 -6.84
CA LYS A 3 -10.42 24.70 -7.58
C LYS A 3 -10.53 25.97 -8.40
N ASP A 4 -10.27 27.12 -7.80
CA ASP A 4 -10.37 28.44 -8.46
C ASP A 4 -9.35 28.57 -9.63
N LEU A 5 -8.14 28.00 -9.45
CA LEU A 5 -7.15 27.95 -10.52
C LEU A 5 -7.59 27.06 -11.69
N LEU A 6 -8.24 25.94 -11.39
CA LEU A 6 -8.80 25.04 -12.41
C LEU A 6 -9.95 25.74 -13.17
N GLU A 7 -10.88 26.38 -12.45
CA GLU A 7 -11.97 27.16 -13.06
C GLU A 7 -11.43 28.24 -13.98
N ALA A 8 -10.45 29.03 -13.50
CA ALA A 8 -9.81 30.05 -14.32
C ALA A 8 -9.09 29.48 -15.56
N ALA A 9 -8.52 28.25 -15.44
CA ALA A 9 -7.90 27.58 -16.58
C ALA A 9 -8.94 27.12 -17.60
N LEU A 10 -10.08 26.57 -17.17
CA LEU A 10 -11.19 26.18 -18.03
C LEU A 10 -11.74 27.36 -18.80
N VAL A 11 -11.96 28.49 -18.11
CA VAL A 11 -12.41 29.73 -18.75
C VAL A 11 -11.43 30.21 -19.81
N ARG A 12 -10.11 30.22 -19.52
CA ARG A 12 -9.07 30.60 -20.50
C ARG A 12 -9.05 29.69 -21.74
N GLN A 13 -9.45 28.42 -21.59
CA GLN A 13 -9.54 27.46 -22.70
C GLN A 13 -10.90 27.49 -23.42
N GLY A 14 -11.80 28.42 -23.07
CA GLY A 14 -13.13 28.51 -23.64
C GLY A 14 -14.10 27.39 -23.24
N ILE A 15 -13.79 26.65 -22.18
CA ILE A 15 -14.63 25.57 -21.65
C ILE A 15 -15.58 26.15 -20.59
N GLY A 16 -16.76 26.58 -21.02
CA GLY A 16 -17.76 27.19 -20.13
C GLY A 16 -18.87 26.26 -19.64
N ASN A 17 -18.88 25.03 -20.05
CA ASN A 17 -19.90 24.02 -19.72
C ASN A 17 -19.45 22.99 -18.68
N VAL A 18 -18.29 23.21 -18.07
CA VAL A 18 -17.73 22.35 -16.99
C VAL A 18 -17.47 23.22 -15.78
N GLU A 19 -18.05 22.83 -14.65
CA GLU A 19 -17.81 23.45 -13.34
C GLU A 19 -17.20 22.42 -12.40
N PRO A 20 -15.97 22.64 -11.87
CA PRO A 20 -15.38 21.78 -10.87
C PRO A 20 -16.17 21.86 -9.55
N ALA A 21 -16.88 20.82 -9.18
CA ALA A 21 -17.67 20.79 -7.95
C ALA A 21 -16.78 20.78 -6.70
N ALA A 22 -15.80 19.87 -6.68
CA ALA A 22 -14.85 19.71 -5.57
C ALA A 22 -13.53 19.13 -6.07
N ILE A 23 -12.47 19.35 -5.30
CA ILE A 23 -11.18 18.64 -5.42
C ILE A 23 -10.95 17.96 -4.08
N ILE A 24 -10.80 16.64 -4.10
CA ILE A 24 -10.59 15.84 -2.91
C ILE A 24 -9.39 14.92 -3.09
N ASN A 25 -8.80 14.48 -1.99
CA ASN A 25 -7.76 13.47 -2.01
C ASN A 25 -8.33 12.11 -2.44
N ASP A 26 -7.53 11.25 -3.05
CA ASP A 26 -7.94 9.93 -3.55
C ASP A 26 -8.43 8.99 -2.44
N THR A 27 -7.76 8.94 -1.28
CA THR A 27 -8.22 8.14 -0.13
C THR A 27 -9.56 8.62 0.40
N VAL A 28 -9.78 9.95 0.40
CA VAL A 28 -11.07 10.56 0.78
C VAL A 28 -12.15 10.16 -0.21
N ALA A 29 -11.84 10.12 -1.51
CA ALA A 29 -12.78 9.65 -2.53
C ALA A 29 -13.17 8.19 -2.32
N VAL A 30 -12.20 7.32 -2.00
CA VAL A 30 -12.44 5.90 -1.67
C VAL A 30 -13.37 5.77 -0.47
N LEU A 31 -13.08 6.49 0.63
CA LEU A 31 -13.91 6.46 1.83
C LEU A 31 -15.35 6.90 1.53
N LEU A 32 -15.52 8.04 0.87
CA LEU A 32 -16.85 8.60 0.59
C LEU A 32 -17.65 7.71 -0.36
N ALA A 33 -17.02 7.15 -1.39
CA ALA A 33 -17.69 6.25 -2.32
C ALA A 33 -18.15 4.96 -1.65
N ALA A 34 -17.34 4.41 -0.74
CA ALA A 34 -17.69 3.22 0.03
C ALA A 34 -18.78 3.54 1.07
N ALA A 35 -18.66 4.65 1.80
CA ALA A 35 -19.65 5.07 2.82
C ALA A 35 -21.04 5.33 2.24
N TYR A 36 -21.14 5.69 0.96
CA TYR A 36 -22.42 5.82 0.27
C TYR A 36 -23.20 4.48 0.21
N LYS A 37 -22.47 3.36 0.08
CA LYS A 37 -23.07 2.01 0.04
C LYS A 37 -23.10 1.34 1.41
N GLN A 38 -22.10 1.60 2.23
CA GLN A 38 -21.91 1.03 3.57
C GLN A 38 -21.63 2.16 4.56
N PRO A 39 -22.68 2.68 5.24
CA PRO A 39 -22.57 3.87 6.09
C PRO A 39 -21.63 3.73 7.30
N ASP A 40 -21.27 2.52 7.69
CA ASP A 40 -20.30 2.22 8.74
C ASP A 40 -18.85 2.16 8.24
N THR A 41 -18.59 2.52 6.97
CA THR A 41 -17.22 2.73 6.46
C THR A 41 -16.57 3.89 7.20
N ARG A 42 -15.44 3.61 7.87
CA ARG A 42 -14.70 4.59 8.69
C ARG A 42 -13.31 4.90 8.16
N ILE A 43 -12.72 3.99 7.40
CA ILE A 43 -11.36 4.10 6.89
C ILE A 43 -11.39 3.98 5.37
N GLY A 44 -10.66 4.87 4.70
CA GLY A 44 -10.36 4.80 3.28
C GLY A 44 -8.86 4.64 3.08
N SER A 45 -8.44 3.77 2.18
CA SER A 45 -7.03 3.52 1.93
C SER A 45 -6.73 3.33 0.45
N ILE A 46 -5.57 3.79 0.06
CA ILE A 46 -4.90 3.44 -1.20
C ILE A 46 -3.76 2.47 -0.88
N TYR A 47 -3.80 1.28 -1.49
CA TYR A 47 -2.71 0.30 -1.44
C TYR A 47 -2.38 -0.15 -2.87
N ALA A 48 -1.59 0.68 -3.54
CA ALA A 48 -1.32 0.62 -4.97
C ALA A 48 0.16 0.96 -5.26
N THR A 49 0.40 1.75 -6.31
CA THR A 49 1.73 2.32 -6.61
C THR A 49 2.25 3.17 -5.46
N GLY A 50 1.35 3.88 -4.77
CA GLY A 50 1.59 4.58 -3.50
C GLY A 50 0.79 3.95 -2.36
N HIS A 51 0.93 4.53 -1.16
CA HIS A 51 0.14 4.17 0.01
C HIS A 51 -0.26 5.41 0.80
N ASN A 52 -1.56 5.50 1.10
CA ASN A 52 -2.11 6.50 1.99
C ASN A 52 -3.38 5.98 2.67
N THR A 53 -3.76 6.59 3.78
CA THR A 53 -5.00 6.30 4.53
C THR A 53 -5.68 7.59 4.96
N CYS A 54 -7.01 7.54 5.05
CA CYS A 54 -7.83 8.55 5.70
C CYS A 54 -8.87 7.87 6.59
N TYR A 55 -9.46 8.63 7.51
CA TYR A 55 -10.54 8.11 8.35
C TYR A 55 -11.55 9.21 8.70
N LEU A 56 -12.77 8.78 9.04
CA LEU A 56 -13.83 9.67 9.51
C LEU A 56 -13.71 9.86 11.02
N GLU A 57 -13.31 11.06 11.44
CA GLU A 57 -13.30 11.47 12.84
C GLU A 57 -14.66 12.05 13.23
N SER A 58 -15.32 11.41 14.18
CA SER A 58 -16.66 11.79 14.65
C SER A 58 -16.66 12.52 15.99
N ALA A 59 -15.58 12.39 16.76
CA ALA A 59 -15.48 12.89 18.15
C ALA A 59 -14.51 14.07 18.27
N LEU A 60 -14.70 15.11 17.43
CA LEU A 60 -13.85 16.30 17.49
C LEU A 60 -14.19 17.17 18.73
N PRO A 61 -13.15 17.74 19.40
CA PRO A 61 -13.36 18.64 20.53
C PRO A 61 -14.21 19.87 20.15
N GLY A 62 -14.97 20.39 21.12
CA GLY A 62 -15.72 21.65 20.94
C GLY A 62 -16.98 21.56 20.07
N GLY A 63 -17.51 20.34 19.81
CA GLY A 63 -18.72 20.16 19.01
C GLY A 63 -18.54 20.43 17.52
N ILE A 64 -17.33 20.32 17.02
CA ILE A 64 -17.04 20.43 15.58
C ILE A 64 -17.70 19.25 14.86
N ALA A 65 -18.30 19.51 13.69
CA ALA A 65 -18.91 18.48 12.87
C ALA A 65 -17.89 17.39 12.46
N PRO A 66 -18.34 16.14 12.29
CA PRO A 66 -17.46 15.07 11.79
C PRO A 66 -16.71 15.49 10.53
N MET A 67 -15.44 15.09 10.44
CA MET A 67 -14.61 15.39 9.27
C MET A 67 -13.73 14.21 8.90
N VAL A 68 -13.35 14.14 7.63
CA VAL A 68 -12.37 13.17 7.17
C VAL A 68 -10.95 13.71 7.41
N ILE A 69 -10.15 12.92 8.13
CA ILE A 69 -8.74 13.21 8.38
C ILE A 69 -7.92 12.45 7.35
N ASN A 70 -7.23 13.18 6.49
CA ASN A 70 -6.22 12.61 5.60
C ASN A 70 -4.91 12.43 6.39
N MET A 71 -4.50 11.18 6.58
CA MET A 71 -3.36 10.85 7.46
C MET A 71 -2.01 11.14 6.84
N GLU A 72 -1.90 11.12 5.51
CA GLU A 72 -0.61 11.08 4.79
C GLU A 72 0.31 10.00 5.38
N SER A 73 -0.26 8.80 5.58
CA SER A 73 0.38 7.70 6.30
C SER A 73 1.67 7.23 5.64
N GLY A 74 1.81 7.42 4.32
CA GLY A 74 3.06 7.13 3.59
C GLY A 74 4.27 7.86 4.16
N SER A 75 4.07 9.04 4.77
CA SER A 75 5.14 9.85 5.37
C SER A 75 5.55 9.41 6.79
N PHE A 76 4.86 8.42 7.38
CA PHE A 76 5.21 7.93 8.72
C PHE A 76 6.64 7.40 8.77
N SER A 77 7.44 7.91 9.72
CA SER A 77 8.89 7.67 9.79
C SER A 77 9.38 6.95 11.04
N LYS A 78 8.50 6.73 12.04
CA LYS A 78 8.87 6.02 13.28
C LYS A 78 8.80 4.50 13.08
N LEU A 79 9.62 4.01 12.16
CA LEU A 79 9.73 2.62 11.76
C LEU A 79 11.15 2.12 12.05
N LEU A 80 11.30 0.81 12.12
CA LEU A 80 12.60 0.15 12.22
C LEU A 80 13.00 -0.35 10.82
N PRO A 81 13.68 0.48 10.00
CA PRO A 81 14.14 0.08 8.69
C PRO A 81 15.30 -0.92 8.80
N ASN A 82 15.39 -1.84 7.87
CA ASN A 82 16.59 -2.63 7.67
C ASN A 82 17.57 -1.91 6.71
N ARG A 83 18.73 -2.52 6.45
CA ARG A 83 19.74 -1.93 5.57
C ARG A 83 19.27 -1.72 4.13
N PHE A 84 18.44 -2.60 3.59
CA PHE A 84 17.90 -2.48 2.23
C PHE A 84 16.87 -1.36 2.12
N ASP A 85 16.07 -1.15 3.18
CA ASP A 85 15.16 0.00 3.23
C ASP A 85 15.93 1.33 3.23
N ASN A 86 17.05 1.39 3.96
CA ASN A 86 17.90 2.58 3.98
C ASN A 86 18.57 2.80 2.63
N GLU A 87 19.11 1.76 2.01
CA GLU A 87 19.72 1.82 0.70
C GLU A 87 18.73 2.28 -0.38
N LEU A 88 17.50 1.76 -0.37
CA LEU A 88 16.42 2.16 -1.26
C LEU A 88 16.04 3.63 -1.03
N ASP A 89 15.93 4.05 0.23
CA ASP A 89 15.60 5.42 0.57
C ASP A 89 16.68 6.41 0.10
N GLU A 90 17.95 6.11 0.36
CA GLU A 90 19.11 6.92 -0.06
C GLU A 90 19.20 7.06 -1.58
N ALA A 91 18.86 6.00 -2.33
CA ALA A 91 18.85 5.99 -3.79
C ALA A 91 17.60 6.63 -4.41
N SER A 92 16.58 6.96 -3.62
CA SER A 92 15.31 7.51 -4.10
C SER A 92 15.41 8.98 -4.49
N GLU A 93 14.39 9.49 -5.21
CA GLU A 93 14.28 10.90 -5.59
C GLU A 93 14.24 11.86 -4.39
N LYS A 94 13.72 11.39 -3.23
CA LYS A 94 13.54 12.18 -2.01
C LYS A 94 13.95 11.37 -0.78
N PRO A 95 15.25 11.27 -0.49
CA PRO A 95 15.72 10.59 0.70
C PRO A 95 15.13 11.18 1.99
N GLY A 96 14.71 10.29 2.91
CA GLY A 96 14.11 10.68 4.18
C GLY A 96 12.61 10.95 4.16
N GLU A 97 12.02 11.22 2.98
CA GLU A 97 10.57 11.41 2.82
C GLU A 97 9.85 10.09 2.52
N GLN A 98 8.54 10.03 2.79
CA GLN A 98 7.65 8.90 2.45
C GLN A 98 8.20 7.53 2.91
N ARG A 99 8.69 7.47 4.15
CA ARG A 99 9.39 6.29 4.69
C ARG A 99 8.52 5.03 4.70
N LEU A 100 7.28 5.13 5.17
CA LEU A 100 6.36 3.99 5.16
C LEU A 100 6.00 3.60 3.72
N GLU A 101 5.70 4.56 2.86
CA GLU A 101 5.36 4.28 1.45
C GLU A 101 6.47 3.49 0.76
N LYS A 102 7.74 3.87 0.98
CA LYS A 102 8.90 3.15 0.41
C LYS A 102 9.03 1.71 0.91
N MET A 103 8.47 1.40 2.08
CA MET A 103 8.50 0.04 2.64
C MET A 103 7.31 -0.82 2.20
N VAL A 104 6.20 -0.20 1.70
CA VAL A 104 4.95 -0.95 1.48
C VAL A 104 4.37 -0.83 0.08
N SER A 105 4.65 0.25 -0.66
CA SER A 105 3.94 0.50 -1.91
C SER A 105 4.44 -0.33 -3.09
N GLY A 106 3.57 -0.52 -4.07
CA GLY A 106 3.87 -1.28 -5.28
C GLY A 106 5.04 -0.72 -6.08
N ARG A 107 5.25 0.60 -6.06
CA ARG A 107 6.42 1.21 -6.71
C ARG A 107 7.72 0.66 -6.15
N TYR A 108 7.84 0.59 -4.83
CA TYR A 108 9.11 0.31 -4.17
C TYR A 108 9.33 -1.16 -3.82
N MET A 109 8.27 -1.98 -3.71
CA MET A 109 8.43 -3.41 -3.41
C MET A 109 9.29 -4.14 -4.45
N GLY A 110 9.11 -3.82 -5.75
CA GLY A 110 9.92 -4.42 -6.80
C GLY A 110 11.39 -3.99 -6.73
N GLU A 111 11.65 -2.71 -6.44
CA GLU A 111 13.01 -2.20 -6.26
C GLU A 111 13.69 -2.87 -5.06
N LEU A 112 12.99 -2.96 -3.92
CA LEU A 112 13.46 -3.65 -2.72
C LEU A 112 13.76 -5.13 -2.99
N PHE A 113 12.87 -5.82 -3.72
CA PHE A 113 13.08 -7.19 -4.14
C PHE A 113 14.36 -7.34 -4.96
N GLY A 114 14.59 -6.44 -5.93
CA GLY A 114 15.81 -6.43 -6.75
C GLY A 114 17.09 -6.22 -5.93
N LEU A 115 17.05 -5.33 -4.93
CA LEU A 115 18.19 -5.08 -4.02
C LEU A 115 18.55 -6.34 -3.22
N VAL A 116 17.55 -6.96 -2.58
CA VAL A 116 17.77 -8.16 -1.76
C VAL A 116 18.23 -9.33 -2.63
N LEU A 117 17.62 -9.51 -3.81
CA LEU A 117 17.96 -10.59 -4.72
C LEU A 117 19.40 -10.45 -5.26
N ALA A 118 19.81 -9.21 -5.58
CA ALA A 118 21.17 -8.95 -6.04
C ALA A 118 22.23 -9.41 -5.04
N GLU A 119 22.00 -9.18 -3.76
CA GLU A 119 22.91 -9.64 -2.72
C GLU A 119 22.85 -11.17 -2.52
N LEU A 120 21.65 -11.75 -2.48
CA LEU A 120 21.48 -13.20 -2.31
C LEU A 120 22.12 -14.01 -3.44
N MET A 121 22.15 -13.44 -4.64
CA MET A 121 22.72 -14.07 -5.83
C MET A 121 24.15 -13.59 -6.15
N GLU A 122 24.73 -12.75 -5.30
CA GLU A 122 26.06 -12.14 -5.50
C GLU A 122 26.22 -11.47 -6.89
N LEU A 123 25.15 -10.80 -7.35
CA LEU A 123 25.14 -10.13 -8.65
C LEU A 123 25.99 -8.87 -8.61
N SER A 124 26.76 -8.64 -9.68
CA SER A 124 27.58 -7.43 -9.83
C SER A 124 26.76 -6.16 -10.09
N ALA A 125 25.52 -6.30 -10.55
CA ALA A 125 24.59 -5.21 -10.80
C ALA A 125 23.24 -5.51 -10.16
N LYS A 126 22.54 -4.45 -9.74
CA LYS A 126 21.19 -4.55 -9.17
C LYS A 126 20.18 -4.64 -10.30
N PRO A 127 19.46 -5.77 -10.46
CA PRO A 127 18.48 -5.91 -11.52
C PRO A 127 17.23 -5.09 -11.18
N ALA A 128 16.66 -4.44 -12.18
CA ALA A 128 15.41 -3.70 -12.04
C ALA A 128 14.24 -4.69 -12.05
N PHE A 129 13.55 -4.76 -10.91
CA PHE A 129 12.28 -5.47 -10.76
C PHE A 129 11.15 -4.51 -10.44
N THR A 130 9.96 -4.89 -10.82
CA THR A 130 8.71 -4.18 -10.54
C THR A 130 7.77 -5.04 -9.67
N SER A 131 6.73 -4.44 -9.12
CA SER A 131 5.67 -5.20 -8.44
C SER A 131 4.92 -6.14 -9.39
N ILE A 132 4.92 -5.87 -10.69
CA ILE A 132 4.35 -6.77 -11.69
C ILE A 132 5.22 -8.04 -11.83
N ASP A 133 6.53 -7.89 -11.83
CA ASP A 133 7.45 -9.04 -11.82
C ASP A 133 7.26 -9.89 -10.56
N MET A 134 7.12 -9.26 -9.39
CA MET A 134 6.82 -9.96 -8.14
C MET A 134 5.46 -10.68 -8.20
N SER A 135 4.44 -10.05 -8.77
CA SER A 135 3.13 -10.68 -8.97
C SER A 135 3.24 -11.94 -9.83
N ALA A 136 3.97 -11.86 -10.95
CA ALA A 136 4.19 -13.01 -11.83
C ALA A 136 4.94 -14.17 -11.13
N ILE A 137 5.93 -13.84 -10.28
CA ILE A 137 6.64 -14.83 -9.45
C ILE A 137 5.70 -15.48 -8.43
N LEU A 138 4.85 -14.70 -7.77
CA LEU A 138 3.90 -15.19 -6.78
C LEU A 138 2.77 -16.04 -7.41
N GLU A 139 2.37 -15.75 -8.65
CA GLU A 139 1.39 -16.52 -9.40
C GLU A 139 1.93 -17.87 -9.90
N ASP A 140 3.26 -18.02 -10.01
CA ASP A 140 3.87 -19.25 -10.52
C ASP A 140 3.83 -20.35 -9.45
N GLY A 141 2.74 -21.09 -9.43
CA GLY A 141 2.54 -22.25 -8.53
C GLY A 141 2.99 -23.57 -9.14
N ALA A 142 3.57 -23.59 -10.33
CA ALA A 142 4.03 -24.83 -10.96
C ALA A 142 5.27 -25.39 -10.22
N PRO A 143 5.39 -26.72 -10.01
CA PRO A 143 6.52 -27.30 -9.27
C PRO A 143 7.90 -26.97 -9.87
N GLU A 144 7.94 -26.69 -11.16
CA GLU A 144 9.18 -26.40 -11.91
C GLU A 144 9.48 -24.90 -12.01
N TYR A 145 8.57 -24.02 -11.57
CA TYR A 145 8.72 -22.55 -11.58
C TYR A 145 9.23 -21.99 -12.92
N ARG A 146 8.70 -22.49 -14.05
CA ARG A 146 9.21 -22.14 -15.38
C ARG A 146 9.10 -20.65 -15.69
N LYS A 147 7.94 -20.04 -15.38
CA LYS A 147 7.75 -18.60 -15.62
C LYS A 147 8.68 -17.77 -14.77
N THR A 148 8.89 -18.16 -13.52
CA THR A 148 9.84 -17.54 -12.60
C THR A 148 11.27 -17.65 -13.13
N ALA A 149 11.69 -18.85 -13.57
CA ALA A 149 13.03 -19.07 -14.13
C ALA A 149 13.29 -18.23 -15.38
N GLU A 150 12.33 -18.17 -16.31
CA GLU A 150 12.41 -17.36 -17.53
C GLU A 150 12.51 -15.85 -17.19
N LEU A 151 11.68 -15.36 -16.26
CA LEU A 151 11.72 -13.97 -15.82
C LEU A 151 13.06 -13.62 -15.18
N LEU A 152 13.56 -14.47 -14.28
CA LEU A 152 14.84 -14.24 -13.60
C LEU A 152 16.01 -14.28 -14.59
N GLN A 153 16.01 -15.20 -15.54
CA GLN A 153 17.02 -15.24 -16.59
C GLN A 153 17.01 -13.95 -17.44
N GLN A 154 15.83 -13.43 -17.78
CA GLN A 154 15.72 -12.16 -18.52
C GLN A 154 16.24 -10.97 -17.72
N ARG A 155 15.98 -10.93 -16.41
CA ARG A 155 16.35 -9.81 -15.53
C ARG A 155 17.80 -9.85 -15.05
N THR A 156 18.34 -11.05 -14.80
CA THR A 156 19.65 -11.24 -14.18
C THR A 156 20.70 -11.85 -15.11
N GLY A 157 20.28 -12.44 -16.23
CA GLY A 157 21.16 -13.23 -17.11
C GLY A 157 21.53 -14.60 -16.55
N THR A 158 21.02 -14.98 -15.36
CA THR A 158 21.39 -16.22 -14.66
C THR A 158 20.28 -17.26 -14.78
N GLN A 159 20.65 -18.46 -15.15
CA GLN A 159 19.74 -19.60 -15.16
C GLN A 159 19.68 -20.22 -13.76
N LEU A 160 18.49 -20.33 -13.20
CA LEU A 160 18.25 -20.83 -11.85
C LEU A 160 17.60 -22.21 -11.87
N SER A 161 17.88 -23.02 -10.86
CA SER A 161 17.18 -24.28 -10.60
C SER A 161 15.75 -24.03 -10.06
N ALA A 162 14.91 -25.05 -10.10
CA ALA A 162 13.57 -24.96 -9.49
C ALA A 162 13.64 -24.67 -7.97
N GLY A 163 14.66 -25.20 -7.28
CA GLY A 163 14.91 -24.93 -5.87
C GLY A 163 15.25 -23.46 -5.61
N ASP A 164 16.10 -22.86 -6.44
CA ASP A 164 16.44 -21.44 -6.34
C ASP A 164 15.21 -20.56 -6.64
N CYS A 165 14.42 -20.91 -7.66
CA CYS A 165 13.19 -20.22 -7.99
C CYS A 165 12.16 -20.28 -6.83
N ALA A 166 12.07 -21.40 -6.12
CA ALA A 166 11.24 -21.53 -4.92
C ALA A 166 11.71 -20.56 -3.80
N MET A 167 13.03 -20.44 -3.59
CA MET A 167 13.58 -19.47 -2.62
C MET A 167 13.30 -18.02 -3.03
N VAL A 168 13.44 -17.70 -4.31
CA VAL A 168 13.14 -16.36 -4.84
C VAL A 168 11.65 -16.03 -4.68
N ARG A 169 10.76 -16.99 -4.92
CA ARG A 169 9.33 -16.84 -4.64
C ARG A 169 9.06 -16.59 -3.15
N GLY A 170 9.73 -17.33 -2.27
CA GLY A 170 9.67 -17.10 -0.82
C GLY A 170 10.13 -15.70 -0.40
N LEU A 171 11.15 -15.14 -1.06
CA LEU A 171 11.57 -13.76 -0.86
C LEU A 171 10.48 -12.77 -1.28
N ALA A 172 9.88 -12.94 -2.45
CA ALA A 172 8.77 -12.07 -2.92
C ALA A 172 7.59 -12.11 -1.94
N GLU A 173 7.24 -13.30 -1.45
CA GLU A 173 6.20 -13.49 -0.45
C GLU A 173 6.54 -12.80 0.88
N ALA A 174 7.77 -12.92 1.37
CA ALA A 174 8.21 -12.28 2.61
C ALA A 174 8.13 -10.74 2.53
N ILE A 175 8.50 -10.15 1.40
CA ILE A 175 8.39 -8.71 1.16
C ILE A 175 6.92 -8.27 1.15
N LEU A 176 6.05 -9.04 0.47
CA LEU A 176 4.62 -8.76 0.44
C LEU A 176 3.97 -8.89 1.83
N VAL A 177 4.27 -9.95 2.56
CA VAL A 177 3.78 -10.16 3.94
C VAL A 177 4.18 -8.99 4.84
N ARG A 178 5.43 -8.54 4.75
CA ARG A 178 5.89 -7.37 5.51
C ARG A 178 5.11 -6.13 5.13
N SER A 179 4.95 -5.87 3.83
CA SER A 179 4.17 -4.73 3.33
C SER A 179 2.73 -4.77 3.86
N ALA A 180 2.03 -5.89 3.71
CA ALA A 180 0.66 -6.06 4.19
C ALA A 180 0.54 -5.81 5.70
N ARG A 181 1.48 -6.31 6.50
CA ARG A 181 1.50 -6.09 7.96
C ARG A 181 1.69 -4.62 8.34
N LEU A 182 2.57 -3.92 7.67
CA LEU A 182 2.82 -2.49 7.92
C LEU A 182 1.61 -1.64 7.53
N VAL A 183 1.00 -1.92 6.38
CA VAL A 183 -0.25 -1.27 5.96
C VAL A 183 -1.37 -1.55 6.96
N THR A 184 -1.54 -2.79 7.37
CA THR A 184 -2.57 -3.17 8.36
C THR A 184 -2.34 -2.51 9.72
N ALA A 185 -1.08 -2.29 10.11
CA ALA A 185 -0.78 -1.58 11.36
C ALA A 185 -1.30 -0.12 11.32
N THR A 186 -1.36 0.52 10.15
CA THR A 186 -1.99 1.85 10.03
C THR A 186 -3.50 1.77 10.29
N TYR A 187 -4.17 0.74 9.77
CA TYR A 187 -5.60 0.53 10.02
C TYR A 187 -5.88 0.25 11.49
N ALA A 188 -5.13 -0.66 12.11
CA ALA A 188 -5.28 -0.99 13.52
C ALA A 188 -5.07 0.24 14.42
N GLY A 189 -4.08 1.08 14.12
CA GLY A 189 -3.86 2.34 14.84
C GLY A 189 -5.06 3.28 14.78
N ILE A 190 -5.71 3.41 13.61
CA ILE A 190 -6.93 4.21 13.44
C ILE A 190 -8.10 3.58 14.20
N ILE A 191 -8.28 2.25 14.08
CA ILE A 191 -9.35 1.52 14.77
C ILE A 191 -9.27 1.74 16.28
N TRP A 192 -8.08 1.58 16.87
CA TRP A 192 -7.87 1.84 18.30
C TRP A 192 -8.06 3.31 18.68
N HIS A 193 -7.65 4.24 17.82
CA HIS A 193 -7.91 5.66 18.03
C HIS A 193 -9.42 5.95 18.09
N LEU A 194 -10.19 5.40 17.14
CA LEU A 194 -11.65 5.57 17.09
C LEU A 194 -12.38 4.89 18.25
N ALA A 195 -11.87 3.76 18.74
CA ALA A 195 -12.41 3.05 19.89
C ALA A 195 -12.13 3.79 21.22
N GLY A 196 -11.03 4.53 21.30
CA GLY A 196 -10.61 5.22 22.52
C GLY A 196 -10.40 4.23 23.68
N ALA A 197 -11.11 4.45 24.78
CA ALA A 197 -11.13 3.53 25.94
C ALA A 197 -12.27 2.50 25.87
N GLY A 198 -13.08 2.51 24.82
CA GLY A 198 -14.23 1.62 24.60
C GLY A 198 -13.89 0.39 23.78
N ASN A 199 -14.92 -0.35 23.42
CA ASN A 199 -14.82 -1.49 22.51
C ASN A 199 -14.73 -1.02 21.05
N VAL A 200 -14.09 -1.83 20.20
CA VAL A 200 -14.10 -1.60 18.77
C VAL A 200 -15.52 -1.73 18.23
N ALA A 201 -16.02 -0.65 17.65
CA ALA A 201 -17.32 -0.65 17.00
C ALA A 201 -17.23 -1.30 15.62
N ARG A 202 -18.36 -1.87 15.15
CA ARG A 202 -18.45 -2.40 13.80
C ARG A 202 -18.13 -1.30 12.78
N GLN A 203 -17.24 -1.60 11.86
CA GLN A 203 -16.77 -0.69 10.84
C GLN A 203 -16.22 -1.40 9.60
N HIS A 204 -16.22 -0.69 8.47
CA HIS A 204 -15.59 -1.16 7.22
C HIS A 204 -14.35 -0.33 6.88
N ILE A 205 -13.37 -1.01 6.30
CA ILE A 205 -12.19 -0.41 5.67
C ILE A 205 -12.35 -0.53 4.15
N ALA A 206 -12.46 0.59 3.48
CA ALA A 206 -12.44 0.62 2.02
C ALA A 206 -11.00 0.72 1.52
N ILE A 207 -10.54 -0.29 0.80
CA ILE A 207 -9.19 -0.35 0.23
C ILE A 207 -9.30 -0.38 -1.29
N ASP A 208 -8.67 0.58 -1.95
CA ASP A 208 -8.52 0.62 -3.41
C ASP A 208 -7.05 0.50 -3.79
N GLY A 209 -6.77 -0.18 -4.89
CA GLY A 209 -5.44 -0.19 -5.47
C GLY A 209 -4.94 -1.53 -5.96
N SER A 210 -4.03 -1.43 -6.93
CA SER A 210 -3.53 -2.58 -7.69
C SER A 210 -2.75 -3.60 -6.87
N VAL A 211 -2.12 -3.21 -5.76
CA VAL A 211 -1.45 -4.15 -4.86
C VAL A 211 -2.51 -4.98 -4.14
N TYR A 212 -3.51 -4.33 -3.54
CA TYR A 212 -4.55 -5.02 -2.79
C TYR A 212 -5.40 -5.92 -3.69
N GLU A 213 -5.79 -5.42 -4.87
CA GLU A 213 -6.74 -6.10 -5.74
C GLU A 213 -6.13 -7.20 -6.61
N LYS A 214 -4.87 -6.99 -7.08
CA LYS A 214 -4.29 -7.80 -8.15
C LYS A 214 -3.06 -8.61 -7.73
N MET A 215 -2.34 -8.19 -6.67
CA MET A 215 -1.16 -8.93 -6.25
C MET A 215 -1.59 -10.19 -5.49
N PRO A 216 -1.15 -11.38 -5.91
CA PRO A 216 -1.47 -12.62 -5.22
C PRO A 216 -1.10 -12.56 -3.74
N LEU A 217 -1.93 -13.13 -2.89
CA LEU A 217 -1.76 -13.18 -1.43
C LEU A 217 -1.89 -11.83 -0.69
N ALA A 218 -1.98 -10.69 -1.37
CA ALA A 218 -2.02 -9.38 -0.70
C ALA A 218 -3.23 -9.26 0.23
N LYS A 219 -4.42 -9.51 -0.31
CA LYS A 219 -5.68 -9.45 0.44
C LYS A 219 -5.70 -10.41 1.63
N GLU A 220 -5.28 -11.65 1.41
CA GLU A 220 -5.20 -12.67 2.45
C GLU A 220 -4.27 -12.24 3.59
N ASN A 221 -3.09 -11.69 3.26
CA ASN A 221 -2.14 -11.23 4.26
C ASN A 221 -2.60 -9.99 5.03
N VAL A 222 -3.35 -9.07 4.40
CA VAL A 222 -3.99 -7.94 5.10
C VAL A 222 -5.02 -8.47 6.10
N LEU A 223 -5.92 -9.37 5.69
CA LEU A 223 -6.92 -9.95 6.58
C LEU A 223 -6.27 -10.72 7.73
N LYS A 224 -5.27 -11.56 7.43
CA LYS A 224 -4.52 -12.27 8.46
C LYS A 224 -3.86 -11.32 9.45
N ALA A 225 -3.22 -10.26 8.97
CA ALA A 225 -2.59 -9.26 9.83
C ALA A 225 -3.60 -8.52 10.71
N LEU A 226 -4.82 -8.23 10.22
CA LEU A 226 -5.89 -7.68 11.04
C LEU A 226 -6.24 -8.60 12.20
N TYR A 227 -6.43 -9.89 11.94
CA TYR A 227 -6.70 -10.87 12.99
C TYR A 227 -5.52 -11.02 13.96
N ASP A 228 -4.27 -11.04 13.46
CA ASP A 228 -3.08 -11.15 14.30
C ASP A 228 -2.93 -9.93 15.25
N ILE A 229 -3.34 -8.73 14.82
CA ILE A 229 -3.17 -7.48 15.57
C ILE A 229 -4.37 -7.21 16.49
N LEU A 230 -5.58 -7.37 15.99
CA LEU A 230 -6.82 -6.99 16.71
C LEU A 230 -7.40 -8.14 17.55
N GLY A 231 -6.99 -9.39 17.31
CA GLY A 231 -7.55 -10.55 17.99
C GLY A 231 -9.07 -10.68 17.73
N GLU A 232 -9.84 -10.83 18.80
CA GLU A 232 -11.31 -10.97 18.71
C GLU A 232 -12.00 -9.74 18.13
N ASP A 233 -11.42 -8.55 18.30
CA ASP A 233 -11.96 -7.30 17.77
C ASP A 233 -11.94 -7.27 16.23
N ALA A 234 -11.12 -8.10 15.59
CA ALA A 234 -11.12 -8.23 14.13
C ALA A 234 -12.47 -8.64 13.54
N ALA A 235 -13.31 -9.33 14.33
CA ALA A 235 -14.68 -9.70 13.93
C ALA A 235 -15.62 -8.49 13.77
N GLN A 236 -15.22 -7.31 14.23
CA GLN A 236 -15.96 -6.06 14.07
C GLN A 236 -15.53 -5.27 12.83
N VAL A 237 -14.52 -5.75 12.09
CA VAL A 237 -13.90 -5.02 10.98
C VAL A 237 -14.04 -5.83 9.70
N ASP A 238 -14.67 -5.24 8.68
CA ASP A 238 -14.87 -5.81 7.35
C ASP A 238 -14.11 -5.01 6.28
#